data_304fc9f022a7c1bb2b2033ec89f3c130
#
_entry.id   304fc9f022a7c1bb2b2033ec89f3c130
#
_cell.length_a   1.000
_cell.length_b   1.000
_cell.length_c   1.000
_cell.angle_alpha   90.00
_cell.angle_beta   90.00
_cell.angle_gamma   90.00
#
_symmetry.space_group_name_H-M   'P 1'
#
loop_
_entity.id
_entity.type
_entity.pdbx_description
1 polymer ?
#
loop_
_entity_poly.entity_id
_entity_poly.type
_entity_poly.pdbx_seq_one_letter_code
_entity_poly.pdbx_strand_id
1 'polypeptide(L)'
;MATTHHQRAPGGGQPPGPPVRVPFPVVDEVARHCAQDAEPSTVHIEIHLPGRVDEERLRSAFAAALARHPRALMRERPRGPLARRYEWELTEAPDTDPVSFPPCAPGALERARAGALDRAPALTASPPLRLDVVREPDREGCVLLFTVHHTALDGPACLRLAATAAEIYSDSPAPPSPAPARPDAAPLPRQARTPALARPAQVAPGSPGPAPVPGNAMLLAELPVPRRESGAPYTVNDQLMVATALTVAGWNRAQGAPGADRRPLRITMPVDDRTRGPEMPIGNGTRLVEVGFTAAELAPGTDVAALLRTTAERTRALKAQPRPQLGHGAGLLTVPLLPVAARAALTRGLRVAAGPWTSTTLLSNIGRIPYPLDFGDAGRATAVWFSAPARMPRGLTFTTASTGGRLHLALRWSRTLLGERDGARLLDLFTRHLAATSSEAI
;
A
#
# COMPACT_ATOMS: atom_id res chain seq x y z
N MET A 1 61.89 -31.42 30.19
CA MET A 1 61.57 -30.36 29.18
C MET A 1 60.05 -30.26 29.05
N ALA A 2 59.46 -29.25 29.66
CA ALA A 2 58.02 -29.07 29.66
C ALA A 2 57.67 -28.00 28.58
N THR A 3 56.86 -28.38 27.59
CA THR A 3 56.43 -27.52 26.48
C THR A 3 55.17 -26.81 26.90
N THR A 4 55.26 -25.50 27.11
CA THR A 4 54.16 -24.63 27.49
C THR A 4 53.35 -24.29 26.23
N HIS A 5 52.11 -24.79 26.12
CA HIS A 5 51.14 -24.35 25.11
C HIS A 5 50.59 -22.98 25.50
N HIS A 6 50.93 -21.94 24.70
CA HIS A 6 50.25 -20.64 24.75
C HIS A 6 48.88 -20.77 24.10
N GLN A 7 47.84 -20.76 24.91
CA GLN A 7 46.46 -20.49 24.45
C GLN A 7 46.36 -19.02 23.96
N ARG A 8 46.12 -18.87 22.67
CA ARG A 8 45.73 -17.56 22.07
C ARG A 8 44.37 -17.16 22.62
N ALA A 9 44.26 -16.00 23.24
CA ALA A 9 43.02 -15.39 23.65
C ALA A 9 42.12 -15.14 22.43
N PRO A 10 40.77 -15.29 22.54
CA PRO A 10 39.84 -14.97 21.45
C PRO A 10 39.90 -13.47 21.14
N GLY A 11 40.01 -13.16 19.84
CA GLY A 11 40.17 -11.83 19.32
C GLY A 11 39.06 -10.89 19.82
N GLY A 12 39.49 -9.78 20.38
CA GLY A 12 38.61 -8.67 20.79
C GLY A 12 37.82 -8.16 19.59
N GLY A 13 36.51 -8.40 19.59
CA GLY A 13 35.60 -7.80 18.64
C GLY A 13 35.71 -6.28 18.72
N GLN A 14 35.98 -5.66 17.61
CA GLN A 14 35.96 -4.19 17.50
C GLN A 14 34.59 -3.71 17.96
N PRO A 15 34.49 -2.70 18.83
CA PRO A 15 33.19 -2.19 19.26
C PRO A 15 32.36 -1.79 18.03
N PRO A 16 31.04 -2.06 18.00
CA PRO A 16 30.19 -1.72 16.88
C PRO A 16 30.34 -0.24 16.58
N GLY A 17 30.54 0.11 15.30
CA GLY A 17 30.64 1.49 14.86
C GLY A 17 29.36 2.28 15.18
N PRO A 18 29.41 3.61 15.18
CA PRO A 18 28.21 4.40 15.44
C PRO A 18 27.12 4.04 14.41
N PRO A 19 25.84 3.91 14.85
CA PRO A 19 24.75 3.49 13.98
C PRO A 19 24.61 4.46 12.80
N VAL A 20 24.38 3.90 11.61
CA VAL A 20 24.17 4.69 10.39
C VAL A 20 22.85 5.45 10.50
N ARG A 21 22.89 6.75 10.29
CA ARG A 21 21.73 7.64 10.37
C ARG A 21 21.40 8.22 8.99
N VAL A 22 20.12 8.20 8.65
CA VAL A 22 19.61 8.71 7.38
C VAL A 22 18.47 9.68 7.68
N PRO A 23 18.52 10.93 7.19
CA PRO A 23 17.40 11.85 7.33
C PRO A 23 16.13 11.26 6.71
N PHE A 24 14.95 11.54 7.31
CA PHE A 24 13.68 11.16 6.68
C PHE A 24 13.56 11.82 5.30
N PRO A 25 13.23 11.04 4.25
CA PRO A 25 12.71 11.62 3.02
C PRO A 25 11.47 12.48 3.27
N VAL A 26 11.19 13.43 2.39
CA VAL A 26 10.01 14.31 2.50
C VAL A 26 8.72 13.53 2.70
N VAL A 27 8.56 12.41 1.97
CA VAL A 27 7.36 11.56 2.05
C VAL A 27 7.20 10.93 3.43
N ASP A 28 8.30 10.45 4.03
CA ASP A 28 8.29 9.83 5.35
C ASP A 28 7.97 10.86 6.43
N GLU A 29 8.57 12.06 6.36
CA GLU A 29 8.32 13.12 7.33
C GLU A 29 6.88 13.62 7.28
N VAL A 30 6.33 13.88 6.09
CA VAL A 30 4.92 14.29 5.93
C VAL A 30 3.98 13.17 6.41
N ALA A 31 4.27 11.90 6.08
CA ALA A 31 3.49 10.76 6.56
C ALA A 31 3.51 10.69 8.10
N ARG A 32 4.67 10.91 8.72
CA ARG A 32 4.85 10.92 10.17
C ARG A 32 4.11 12.07 10.85
N HIS A 33 4.11 13.27 10.25
CA HIS A 33 3.34 14.42 10.74
C HIS A 33 1.83 14.16 10.71
N CYS A 34 1.37 13.37 9.73
CA CYS A 34 -0.03 13.06 9.52
C CYS A 34 -0.47 11.74 10.19
N ALA A 35 0.40 11.07 10.96
CA ALA A 35 0.03 9.85 11.67
C ALA A 35 -1.08 10.13 12.70
N GLN A 36 -2.01 9.20 12.83
CA GLN A 36 -3.13 9.24 13.76
C GLN A 36 -3.26 7.86 14.41
N ASP A 37 -3.37 7.83 15.74
CA ASP A 37 -3.47 6.56 16.48
C ASP A 37 -4.81 5.86 16.22
N ALA A 38 -5.88 6.64 16.00
CA ALA A 38 -7.22 6.12 15.72
C ALA A 38 -7.34 5.41 14.35
N GLU A 39 -6.51 5.77 13.39
CA GLU A 39 -6.48 5.16 12.05
C GLU A 39 -5.03 4.81 11.68
N PRO A 40 -4.51 3.67 12.17
CA PRO A 40 -3.12 3.29 11.98
C PRO A 40 -2.71 3.26 10.50
N SER A 41 -1.54 3.83 10.21
CA SER A 41 -1.00 3.89 8.85
C SER A 41 -0.29 2.59 8.51
N THR A 42 -1.07 1.53 8.25
CA THR A 42 -0.56 0.19 7.93
C THR A 42 -0.78 -0.18 6.48
N VAL A 43 0.23 -0.80 5.86
CA VAL A 43 0.08 -1.60 4.65
C VAL A 43 0.03 -3.06 5.08
N HIS A 44 -0.93 -3.81 4.54
CA HIS A 44 -0.99 -5.26 4.72
C HIS A 44 -0.71 -5.95 3.41
N ILE A 45 -0.01 -7.07 3.49
CA ILE A 45 0.18 -8.00 2.37
C ILE A 45 -0.11 -9.40 2.91
N GLU A 46 -1.08 -10.07 2.31
CA GLU A 46 -1.35 -11.48 2.59
C GLU A 46 -0.86 -12.32 1.42
N ILE A 47 -0.04 -13.32 1.71
CA ILE A 47 0.45 -14.30 0.74
C ILE A 47 -0.06 -15.67 1.18
N HIS A 48 -0.91 -16.28 0.37
CA HIS A 48 -1.47 -17.60 0.64
C HIS A 48 -0.62 -18.67 -0.01
N LEU A 49 -0.16 -19.63 0.78
CA LEU A 49 0.63 -20.77 0.35
C LEU A 49 -0.19 -22.06 0.48
N PRO A 50 -0.09 -23.00 -0.50
CA PRO A 50 -0.80 -24.27 -0.43
C PRO A 50 -0.23 -25.22 0.62
N GLY A 51 1.06 -25.09 0.95
CA GLY A 51 1.76 -25.88 1.96
C GLY A 51 2.06 -25.09 3.21
N ARG A 52 2.75 -25.73 4.15
CA ARG A 52 3.19 -25.15 5.41
C ARG A 52 4.67 -24.82 5.34
N VAL A 53 5.04 -23.63 5.80
CA VAL A 53 6.44 -23.25 5.93
C VAL A 53 7.05 -23.86 7.19
N ASP A 54 8.32 -24.26 7.10
CA ASP A 54 9.13 -24.59 8.27
C ASP A 54 9.49 -23.31 9.03
N GLU A 55 9.33 -23.36 10.35
CA GLU A 55 9.48 -22.19 11.20
C GLU A 55 10.92 -21.67 11.26
N GLU A 56 11.88 -22.53 11.49
CA GLU A 56 13.30 -22.15 11.64
C GLU A 56 13.86 -21.66 10.30
N ARG A 57 13.53 -22.37 9.23
CA ARG A 57 13.93 -22.00 7.87
C ARG A 57 13.34 -20.65 7.45
N LEU A 58 12.07 -20.38 7.78
CA LEU A 58 11.47 -19.08 7.45
C LEU A 58 12.08 -17.94 8.25
N ARG A 59 12.32 -18.13 9.56
CA ARG A 59 13.01 -17.13 10.40
C ARG A 59 14.40 -16.83 9.85
N SER A 60 15.16 -17.86 9.52
CA SER A 60 16.50 -17.72 8.93
C SER A 60 16.46 -17.00 7.58
N ALA A 61 15.56 -17.42 6.68
CA ALA A 61 15.41 -16.79 5.37
C ALA A 61 14.96 -15.32 5.47
N PHE A 62 14.06 -15.01 6.40
CA PHE A 62 13.59 -13.64 6.61
C PHE A 62 14.66 -12.75 7.23
N ALA A 63 15.43 -13.24 8.19
CA ALA A 63 16.58 -12.53 8.75
C ALA A 63 17.65 -12.24 7.68
N ALA A 64 17.95 -13.22 6.81
CA ALA A 64 18.86 -13.03 5.69
C ALA A 64 18.30 -12.04 4.63
N ALA A 65 16.98 -12.03 4.40
CA ALA A 65 16.33 -11.03 3.54
C ALA A 65 16.44 -9.62 4.11
N LEU A 66 16.25 -9.44 5.42
CA LEU A 66 16.46 -8.17 6.09
C LEU A 66 17.92 -7.69 5.98
N ALA A 67 18.88 -8.58 6.15
CA ALA A 67 20.31 -8.26 6.01
C ALA A 67 20.68 -7.83 4.57
N ARG A 68 20.04 -8.41 3.54
CA ARG A 68 20.18 -7.98 2.14
C ARG A 68 19.58 -6.61 1.85
N HIS A 69 18.65 -6.18 2.71
CA HIS A 69 17.93 -4.91 2.54
C HIS A 69 18.06 -4.04 3.80
N PRO A 70 19.24 -3.46 4.10
CA PRO A 70 19.49 -2.73 5.35
C PRO A 70 18.48 -1.61 5.64
N ARG A 71 17.87 -1.03 4.60
CA ARG A 71 16.80 -0.04 4.76
C ARG A 71 15.52 -0.62 5.35
N ALA A 72 15.33 -1.94 5.36
CA ALA A 72 14.23 -2.58 6.09
C ALA A 72 14.52 -2.66 7.61
N LEU A 73 15.82 -2.70 8.00
CA LEU A 73 16.29 -2.68 9.38
C LEU A 73 16.47 -1.22 9.83
N MET A 74 15.37 -0.52 10.05
CA MET A 74 15.40 0.88 10.48
C MET A 74 14.39 1.15 11.59
N ARG A 75 14.70 2.15 12.43
CA ARG A 75 13.80 2.70 13.44
C ARG A 75 13.88 4.21 13.50
N GLU A 76 12.81 4.86 13.91
CA GLU A 76 12.80 6.30 14.19
C GLU A 76 13.69 6.55 15.40
N ARG A 77 14.74 7.37 15.22
CA ARG A 77 15.62 7.77 16.32
C ARG A 77 14.86 8.60 17.36
N PRO A 78 15.03 8.31 18.66
CA PRO A 78 14.54 9.19 19.71
C PRO A 78 15.08 10.61 19.56
N ARG A 79 14.24 11.60 19.78
CA ARG A 79 14.61 13.02 19.60
C ARG A 79 14.12 13.90 20.74
N GLY A 80 14.88 14.96 21.00
CA GLY A 80 14.45 16.02 21.90
C GLY A 80 13.39 16.95 21.27
N PRO A 81 12.73 17.79 22.09
CA PRO A 81 11.65 18.67 21.64
C PRO A 81 12.08 19.72 20.59
N LEU A 82 13.34 20.12 20.61
CA LEU A 82 13.91 21.11 19.70
C LEU A 82 14.60 20.51 18.48
N ALA A 83 14.51 19.19 18.29
CA ALA A 83 15.09 18.55 17.13
C ALA A 83 14.55 19.16 15.82
N ARG A 84 15.44 19.38 14.87
CA ARG A 84 15.12 20.00 13.58
C ARG A 84 14.92 18.99 12.46
N ARG A 85 15.22 17.69 12.69
CA ARG A 85 15.08 16.61 11.69
C ARG A 85 14.57 15.34 12.34
N TYR A 86 13.80 14.56 11.60
CA TYR A 86 13.63 13.13 11.83
C TYR A 86 14.79 12.40 11.18
N GLU A 87 15.22 11.33 11.82
CA GLU A 87 16.27 10.45 11.31
C GLU A 87 15.86 8.99 11.48
N TRP A 88 16.06 8.20 10.43
CA TRP A 88 16.10 6.76 10.52
C TRP A 88 17.47 6.35 11.06
N GLU A 89 17.48 5.50 12.05
CA GLU A 89 18.65 4.79 12.52
C GLU A 89 18.60 3.36 11.95
N LEU A 90 19.59 3.01 11.14
CA LEU A 90 19.72 1.66 10.60
C LEU A 90 20.36 0.77 11.66
N THR A 91 19.78 -0.42 11.89
CA THR A 91 20.27 -1.41 12.83
C THR A 91 20.91 -2.57 12.09
N GLU A 92 21.82 -3.27 12.74
CA GLU A 92 22.46 -4.46 12.16
C GLU A 92 21.57 -5.71 12.25
N ALA A 93 20.64 -5.71 13.21
CA ALA A 93 19.69 -6.78 13.46
C ALA A 93 18.35 -6.21 13.95
N PRO A 94 17.26 -7.00 13.88
CA PRO A 94 16.00 -6.66 14.49
C PRO A 94 16.11 -6.44 16.01
N ASP A 95 15.41 -5.43 16.54
CA ASP A 95 15.30 -5.21 18.00
C ASP A 95 14.49 -6.33 18.68
N THR A 96 13.51 -6.88 17.93
CA THR A 96 12.67 -8.01 18.32
C THR A 96 12.44 -8.90 17.11
N ASP A 97 12.20 -10.19 17.33
CA ASP A 97 11.86 -11.10 16.22
C ASP A 97 10.60 -10.60 15.50
N PRO A 98 10.69 -10.25 14.21
CA PRO A 98 9.54 -9.77 13.46
C PRO A 98 8.62 -10.89 12.97
N VAL A 99 9.01 -12.17 13.12
CA VAL A 99 8.23 -13.33 12.65
C VAL A 99 7.52 -14.00 13.80
N SER A 100 6.21 -14.13 13.71
CA SER A 100 5.39 -14.82 14.70
C SER A 100 4.61 -15.98 14.09
N PHE A 101 4.32 -16.99 14.91
CA PHE A 101 3.51 -18.16 14.56
C PHE A 101 2.34 -18.26 15.57
N PRO A 102 1.25 -17.53 15.35
CA PRO A 102 0.07 -17.60 16.20
C PRO A 102 -0.47 -19.05 16.29
N PRO A 103 -1.10 -19.44 17.43
CA PRO A 103 -1.70 -20.75 17.57
C PRO A 103 -2.68 -21.06 16.44
N CYS A 104 -2.61 -22.29 15.91
CA CYS A 104 -3.55 -22.79 14.92
C CYS A 104 -4.93 -22.95 15.58
N ALA A 105 -5.89 -22.12 15.21
CA ALA A 105 -7.23 -22.11 15.78
C ALA A 105 -8.25 -21.58 14.76
N PRO A 106 -9.52 -21.96 14.86
CA PRO A 106 -10.60 -21.41 14.05
C PRO A 106 -10.63 -19.88 14.14
N GLY A 107 -10.74 -19.19 12.98
CA GLY A 107 -10.77 -17.72 12.90
C GLY A 107 -9.42 -17.03 13.24
N ALA A 108 -8.31 -17.75 13.24
CA ALA A 108 -6.99 -17.17 13.51
C ALA A 108 -6.62 -16.10 12.47
N LEU A 109 -6.97 -16.31 11.21
CA LEU A 109 -6.72 -15.33 10.14
C LEU A 109 -7.52 -14.04 10.33
N GLU A 110 -8.79 -14.14 10.69
CA GLU A 110 -9.62 -12.95 10.96
C GLU A 110 -9.10 -12.15 12.16
N ARG A 111 -8.67 -12.85 13.23
CA ARG A 111 -8.02 -12.17 14.37
C ARG A 111 -6.71 -11.50 14.01
N ALA A 112 -5.89 -12.14 13.18
CA ALA A 112 -4.65 -11.56 12.68
C ALA A 112 -4.90 -10.32 11.82
N ARG A 113 -5.89 -10.36 10.91
CA ARG A 113 -6.35 -9.21 10.12
C ARG A 113 -6.84 -8.06 10.99
N ALA A 114 -7.69 -8.34 11.98
CA ALA A 114 -8.18 -7.34 12.94
C ALA A 114 -7.00 -6.70 13.68
N GLY A 115 -6.08 -7.49 14.22
CA GLY A 115 -4.89 -6.99 14.89
C GLY A 115 -3.98 -6.15 13.99
N ALA A 116 -3.90 -6.50 12.71
CA ALA A 116 -3.14 -5.74 11.70
C ALA A 116 -3.81 -4.38 11.39
N LEU A 117 -5.13 -4.31 11.37
CA LEU A 117 -5.88 -3.06 11.18
C LEU A 117 -5.82 -2.14 12.40
N ASP A 118 -5.77 -2.71 13.59
CA ASP A 118 -5.84 -1.95 14.84
C ASP A 118 -4.50 -1.39 15.29
N ARG A 119 -3.39 -2.05 14.96
CA ARG A 119 -2.06 -1.66 15.45
C ARG A 119 -0.98 -1.71 14.38
N ALA A 120 -0.35 -0.56 14.14
CA ALA A 120 0.87 -0.50 13.34
C ALA A 120 2.07 -1.00 14.16
N PRO A 121 3.07 -1.64 13.52
CA PRO A 121 4.38 -1.84 14.12
C PRO A 121 4.96 -0.51 14.58
N ALA A 122 5.68 -0.50 15.72
CA ALA A 122 6.25 0.72 16.25
C ALA A 122 7.37 1.24 15.34
N LEU A 123 7.35 2.56 15.04
CA LEU A 123 8.47 3.17 14.31
C LEU A 123 9.75 3.22 15.12
N THR A 124 9.65 3.17 16.44
CA THR A 124 10.79 3.22 17.38
C THR A 124 11.46 1.87 17.58
N ALA A 125 10.96 0.81 16.95
CA ALA A 125 11.55 -0.53 16.93
C ALA A 125 11.94 -0.94 15.50
N SER A 126 13.04 -1.67 15.36
CA SER A 126 13.52 -2.22 14.09
C SER A 126 13.17 -3.71 13.99
N PRO A 127 12.64 -4.18 12.85
CA PRO A 127 12.13 -3.41 11.72
C PRO A 127 10.71 -2.88 12.00
N PRO A 128 10.25 -1.80 11.34
CA PRO A 128 8.89 -1.28 11.49
C PRO A 128 7.87 -2.10 10.68
N LEU A 129 7.98 -3.42 10.82
CA LEU A 129 7.10 -4.43 10.20
C LEU A 129 7.03 -5.68 11.07
N ARG A 130 6.00 -6.50 10.83
CA ARG A 130 5.88 -7.86 11.38
C ARG A 130 5.35 -8.81 10.32
N LEU A 131 5.67 -10.07 10.49
CA LEU A 131 5.18 -11.19 9.68
C LEU A 131 4.50 -12.20 10.60
N ASP A 132 3.20 -12.34 10.48
CA ASP A 132 2.42 -13.36 11.18
C ASP A 132 2.18 -14.54 10.22
N VAL A 133 2.63 -15.75 10.60
CA VAL A 133 2.40 -16.98 9.84
C VAL A 133 1.17 -17.67 10.41
N VAL A 134 0.03 -17.48 9.75
CA VAL A 134 -1.26 -17.90 10.26
C VAL A 134 -1.68 -19.23 9.66
N ARG A 135 -2.14 -20.16 10.52
CA ARG A 135 -2.71 -21.45 10.16
C ARG A 135 -4.09 -21.59 10.77
N GLU A 136 -4.98 -22.26 10.06
CA GLU A 136 -6.32 -22.62 10.54
C GLU A 136 -6.54 -24.14 10.41
N PRO A 137 -7.28 -24.78 11.31
CA PRO A 137 -7.47 -26.23 11.32
C PRO A 137 -8.11 -26.77 10.03
N ASP A 138 -9.06 -26.00 9.48
CA ASP A 138 -9.89 -26.39 8.33
C ASP A 138 -9.28 -25.96 6.98
N ARG A 139 -8.04 -25.44 7.01
CA ARG A 139 -7.32 -25.01 5.79
C ARG A 139 -6.01 -25.75 5.66
N GLU A 140 -5.78 -26.27 4.46
CA GLU A 140 -4.43 -26.68 4.08
C GLU A 140 -3.55 -25.45 3.87
N GLY A 141 -2.24 -25.60 4.13
CA GLY A 141 -1.29 -24.52 3.94
C GLY A 141 -1.23 -23.49 5.05
N CYS A 142 -0.75 -22.30 4.71
CA CYS A 142 -0.63 -21.17 5.63
C CYS A 142 -0.77 -19.82 4.91
N VAL A 143 -0.98 -18.77 5.69
CA VAL A 143 -1.02 -17.39 5.22
C VAL A 143 0.13 -16.60 5.87
N LEU A 144 0.97 -16.00 5.04
CA LEU A 144 1.98 -15.04 5.47
C LEU A 144 1.35 -13.65 5.47
N LEU A 145 1.06 -13.10 6.65
CA LEU A 145 0.47 -11.77 6.80
C LEU A 145 1.55 -10.77 7.22
N PHE A 146 1.99 -9.96 6.28
CA PHE A 146 2.86 -8.83 6.54
C PHE A 146 2.04 -7.62 6.99
N THR A 147 2.43 -7.01 8.09
CA THR A 147 1.93 -5.71 8.54
C THR A 147 3.09 -4.74 8.61
N VAL A 148 3.01 -3.65 7.85
CA VAL A 148 4.10 -2.69 7.69
C VAL A 148 3.64 -1.30 8.10
N HIS A 149 4.47 -0.56 8.84
CA HIS A 149 4.19 0.85 9.09
C HIS A 149 4.45 1.67 7.82
N HIS A 150 3.40 2.24 7.23
CA HIS A 150 3.49 2.91 5.92
C HIS A 150 4.37 4.16 5.89
N THR A 151 4.71 4.75 7.02
CA THR A 151 5.72 5.82 7.08
C THR A 151 7.11 5.31 6.69
N ALA A 152 7.40 4.04 6.93
CA ALA A 152 8.70 3.43 6.69
C ALA A 152 8.80 2.78 5.30
N LEU A 153 7.80 1.98 4.94
CA LEU A 153 7.82 1.15 3.73
C LEU A 153 6.49 1.23 2.98
N ASP A 154 6.56 1.21 1.66
CA ASP A 154 5.39 1.02 0.79
C ASP A 154 5.17 -0.46 0.42
N GLY A 155 4.04 -0.74 -0.24
CA GLY A 155 3.67 -2.10 -0.65
C GLY A 155 4.71 -2.77 -1.56
N PRO A 156 5.19 -2.11 -2.63
CA PRO A 156 6.24 -2.68 -3.48
C PRO A 156 7.54 -3.01 -2.75
N ALA A 157 7.99 -2.18 -1.81
CA ALA A 157 9.18 -2.45 -1.00
C ALA A 157 8.99 -3.68 -0.11
N CYS A 158 7.83 -3.80 0.56
CA CYS A 158 7.51 -4.97 1.37
C CYS A 158 7.41 -6.24 0.50
N LEU A 159 6.82 -6.14 -0.70
CA LEU A 159 6.73 -7.26 -1.63
C LEU A 159 8.12 -7.71 -2.11
N ARG A 160 9.06 -6.79 -2.37
CA ARG A 160 10.45 -7.14 -2.71
C ARG A 160 11.13 -7.88 -1.55
N LEU A 161 10.92 -7.42 -0.31
CA LEU A 161 11.45 -8.09 0.87
C LEU A 161 10.89 -9.52 1.00
N ALA A 162 9.57 -9.69 0.83
CA ALA A 162 8.93 -11.00 0.84
C ALA A 162 9.46 -11.92 -0.27
N ALA A 163 9.71 -11.37 -1.46
CA ALA A 163 10.30 -12.11 -2.57
C ALA A 163 11.74 -12.55 -2.28
N THR A 164 12.56 -11.67 -1.68
CA THR A 164 13.92 -12.05 -1.25
C THR A 164 13.88 -13.15 -0.20
N ALA A 165 12.93 -13.10 0.74
CA ALA A 165 12.77 -14.17 1.72
C ALA A 165 12.35 -15.50 1.07
N ALA A 166 11.46 -15.46 0.08
CA ALA A 166 11.06 -16.64 -0.69
C ALA A 166 12.22 -17.25 -1.49
N GLU A 167 13.01 -16.40 -2.17
CA GLU A 167 14.21 -16.80 -2.91
C GLU A 167 15.23 -17.52 -2.01
N ILE A 168 15.44 -17.00 -0.79
CA ILE A 168 16.36 -17.60 0.18
C ILE A 168 15.76 -18.88 0.77
N TYR A 169 14.48 -18.87 1.11
CA TYR A 169 13.78 -20.03 1.67
C TYR A 169 13.79 -21.22 0.70
N SER A 170 13.56 -20.98 -0.60
CA SER A 170 13.51 -22.04 -1.62
C SER A 170 14.89 -22.41 -2.18
N ASP A 171 15.93 -21.68 -1.79
CA ASP A 171 17.28 -21.80 -2.38
C ASP A 171 17.28 -21.67 -3.92
N SER A 172 16.36 -20.88 -4.43
CA SER A 172 16.11 -20.74 -5.85
C SER A 172 15.89 -19.26 -6.24
N PRO A 173 16.94 -18.53 -6.62
CA PRO A 173 16.80 -17.17 -7.10
C PRO A 173 16.03 -17.16 -8.41
N ALA A 174 14.84 -16.58 -8.42
CA ALA A 174 14.05 -16.42 -9.62
C ALA A 174 13.99 -14.95 -10.06
N PRO A 175 14.30 -14.63 -11.34
CA PRO A 175 14.24 -13.27 -11.82
C PRO A 175 12.80 -12.74 -11.78
N PRO A 176 12.59 -11.45 -11.45
CA PRO A 176 11.29 -10.83 -11.50
C PRO A 176 10.77 -10.74 -12.94
N SER A 177 9.46 -10.83 -13.11
CA SER A 177 8.84 -10.53 -14.40
C SER A 177 9.16 -9.10 -14.83
N PRO A 178 9.48 -8.87 -16.11
CA PRO A 178 9.77 -7.53 -16.60
C PRO A 178 8.61 -6.58 -16.33
N ALA A 179 8.92 -5.35 -15.94
CA ALA A 179 7.92 -4.31 -15.83
C ALA A 179 7.28 -4.06 -17.21
N PRO A 180 5.96 -3.79 -17.30
CA PRO A 180 5.34 -3.40 -18.56
C PRO A 180 6.05 -2.16 -19.12
N ALA A 181 6.32 -2.18 -20.42
CA ALA A 181 6.92 -1.05 -21.10
C ALA A 181 6.10 0.22 -20.85
N ARG A 182 6.80 1.30 -20.50
CA ARG A 182 6.14 2.59 -20.30
C ARG A 182 5.99 3.27 -21.67
N PRO A 183 4.78 3.67 -22.08
CA PRO A 183 4.62 4.40 -23.33
C PRO A 183 5.27 5.78 -23.24
N ASP A 184 5.73 6.28 -24.40
CA ASP A 184 6.30 7.61 -24.51
C ASP A 184 5.35 8.70 -24.03
N ALA A 185 5.94 9.79 -23.52
CA ALA A 185 5.18 10.90 -22.97
C ALA A 185 4.41 11.64 -24.09
N ALA A 186 3.09 11.48 -24.11
CA ALA A 186 2.22 12.32 -24.94
C ALA A 186 1.72 13.53 -24.12
N PRO A 187 1.57 14.71 -24.76
CA PRO A 187 0.97 15.86 -24.09
C PRO A 187 -0.41 15.54 -23.57
N LEU A 188 -0.76 16.05 -22.37
CA LEU A 188 -2.12 15.91 -21.83
C LEU A 188 -3.12 16.60 -22.75
N PRO A 189 -4.20 15.94 -23.18
CA PRO A 189 -5.28 16.57 -23.91
C PRO A 189 -5.81 17.79 -23.13
N ARG A 190 -5.92 18.93 -23.78
CA ARG A 190 -6.38 20.17 -23.13
C ARG A 190 -7.79 20.08 -22.51
N GLN A 191 -8.63 19.19 -23.02
CA GLN A 191 -10.03 19.03 -22.60
C GLN A 191 -10.26 18.28 -21.30
N ALA A 192 -9.24 17.64 -20.74
CA ALA A 192 -9.39 16.72 -19.58
C ALA A 192 -8.92 17.31 -18.24
N ARG A 193 -8.67 18.62 -18.15
CA ARG A 193 -8.26 19.25 -16.89
C ARG A 193 -9.48 19.58 -16.05
N THR A 194 -9.80 18.71 -15.08
CA THR A 194 -10.62 19.15 -13.95
C THR A 194 -9.93 20.34 -13.31
N PRO A 195 -10.61 21.50 -13.12
CA PRO A 195 -9.98 22.65 -12.50
C PRO A 195 -9.32 22.25 -11.19
N ALA A 196 -8.04 22.53 -11.02
CA ALA A 196 -7.27 22.15 -9.82
C ALA A 196 -7.89 22.70 -8.52
N LEU A 197 -8.61 23.83 -8.63
CA LEU A 197 -9.29 24.50 -7.53
C LEU A 197 -10.71 23.98 -7.26
N ALA A 198 -11.29 23.15 -8.13
CA ALA A 198 -12.62 22.59 -7.88
C ALA A 198 -12.56 21.61 -6.70
N ARG A 199 -13.44 21.76 -5.73
CA ARG A 199 -13.59 20.82 -4.62
C ARG A 199 -14.18 19.51 -5.15
N PRO A 200 -13.50 18.36 -4.98
CA PRO A 200 -14.06 17.08 -5.38
C PRO A 200 -15.23 16.69 -4.47
N ALA A 201 -16.13 15.86 -4.98
CA ALA A 201 -17.07 15.17 -4.13
C ALA A 201 -16.28 14.20 -3.22
N GLN A 202 -16.58 14.19 -1.94
CA GLN A 202 -16.05 13.18 -1.01
C GLN A 202 -16.95 11.94 -1.05
N VAL A 203 -16.48 10.81 -0.54
CA VAL A 203 -17.31 9.62 -0.36
C VAL A 203 -18.40 9.95 0.65
N ALA A 204 -19.67 9.73 0.27
CA ALA A 204 -20.79 9.95 1.16
C ALA A 204 -20.73 9.02 2.38
N PRO A 205 -21.03 9.51 3.59
CA PRO A 205 -21.16 8.65 4.74
C PRO A 205 -22.23 7.58 4.49
N GLY A 206 -22.00 6.40 5.06
CA GLY A 206 -22.95 5.32 5.03
C GLY A 206 -24.09 5.50 6.01
N SER A 207 -24.89 4.46 6.17
CA SER A 207 -25.96 4.43 7.16
C SER A 207 -25.37 4.55 8.57
N PRO A 208 -25.96 5.37 9.46
CA PRO A 208 -25.50 5.49 10.82
C PRO A 208 -25.53 4.12 11.50
N GLY A 209 -24.36 3.61 11.83
CA GLY A 209 -24.19 2.42 12.65
C GLY A 209 -24.35 2.74 14.14
N PRO A 210 -24.28 1.73 15.03
CA PRO A 210 -24.02 2.00 16.43
C PRO A 210 -22.76 2.87 16.52
N ALA A 211 -22.66 3.69 17.58
CA ALA A 211 -21.65 4.75 17.75
C ALA A 211 -20.32 4.50 17.00
N PRO A 212 -19.83 5.45 16.20
CA PRO A 212 -18.69 5.23 15.31
C PRO A 212 -17.47 4.81 16.15
N VAL A 213 -17.04 3.57 15.95
CA VAL A 213 -15.81 3.05 16.56
C VAL A 213 -14.65 3.48 15.65
N PRO A 214 -13.64 4.18 16.19
CA PRO A 214 -12.46 4.54 15.41
C PRO A 214 -11.77 3.32 14.79
N GLY A 215 -11.01 3.52 13.74
CA GLY A 215 -10.24 2.47 13.08
C GLY A 215 -10.73 2.18 11.67
N ASN A 216 -10.14 1.15 11.09
CA ASN A 216 -10.49 0.70 9.76
C ASN A 216 -11.24 -0.65 9.80
N ALA A 217 -12.06 -0.87 8.77
CA ALA A 217 -12.57 -2.18 8.41
C ALA A 217 -12.13 -2.52 6.99
N MET A 218 -12.17 -3.79 6.63
CA MET A 218 -11.67 -4.29 5.35
C MET A 218 -12.51 -5.48 4.88
N LEU A 219 -12.78 -5.52 3.57
CA LEU A 219 -13.27 -6.71 2.86
C LEU A 219 -12.26 -7.12 1.80
N LEU A 220 -12.07 -8.43 1.67
CA LEU A 220 -11.27 -9.05 0.63
C LEU A 220 -12.19 -9.80 -0.34
N ALA A 221 -11.92 -9.65 -1.62
CA ALA A 221 -12.66 -10.36 -2.66
C ALA A 221 -11.72 -10.86 -3.75
N GLU A 222 -12.03 -12.05 -4.25
CA GLU A 222 -11.39 -12.60 -5.43
C GLU A 222 -12.35 -12.46 -6.61
N LEU A 223 -11.88 -11.81 -7.67
CA LEU A 223 -12.66 -11.47 -8.85
C LEU A 223 -11.97 -12.02 -10.12
N PRO A 224 -12.69 -12.22 -11.21
CA PRO A 224 -12.05 -12.45 -12.50
C PRO A 224 -11.28 -11.18 -12.92
N VAL A 225 -10.12 -11.36 -13.56
CA VAL A 225 -9.45 -10.25 -14.23
C VAL A 225 -10.35 -9.77 -15.37
N PRO A 226 -10.69 -8.46 -15.45
CA PRO A 226 -11.58 -7.99 -16.49
C PRO A 226 -10.98 -8.24 -17.88
N ARG A 227 -11.80 -8.77 -18.78
CA ARG A 227 -11.38 -9.06 -20.14
C ARG A 227 -11.24 -7.78 -20.96
N ARG A 228 -10.27 -7.76 -21.85
CA ARG A 228 -10.07 -6.73 -22.84
C ARG A 228 -9.67 -7.34 -24.17
N GLU A 229 -10.07 -6.73 -25.27
CA GLU A 229 -9.63 -7.13 -26.59
C GLU A 229 -8.12 -6.96 -26.78
N SER A 230 -7.56 -7.80 -27.65
CA SER A 230 -6.16 -7.62 -28.06
C SER A 230 -6.04 -6.29 -28.80
N GLY A 231 -5.05 -5.46 -28.41
CA GLY A 231 -4.87 -4.13 -29.00
C GLY A 231 -5.76 -3.02 -28.40
N ALA A 232 -6.64 -3.33 -27.43
CA ALA A 232 -7.45 -2.31 -26.76
C ALA A 232 -6.57 -1.15 -26.25
N PRO A 233 -6.98 0.12 -26.47
CA PRO A 233 -6.15 1.29 -26.13
C PRO A 233 -6.11 1.60 -24.64
N TYR A 234 -6.69 0.74 -23.80
CA TYR A 234 -6.75 0.84 -22.34
C TYR A 234 -6.19 -0.41 -21.68
N THR A 235 -5.88 -0.31 -20.39
CA THR A 235 -5.30 -1.37 -19.57
C THR A 235 -6.27 -1.82 -18.49
N VAL A 236 -5.99 -2.95 -17.82
CA VAL A 236 -6.74 -3.38 -16.62
C VAL A 236 -6.76 -2.28 -15.54
N ASN A 237 -5.67 -1.50 -15.42
CA ASN A 237 -5.64 -0.37 -14.50
C ASN A 237 -6.69 0.70 -14.85
N ASP A 238 -6.93 0.94 -16.13
CA ASP A 238 -7.94 1.91 -16.57
C ASP A 238 -9.36 1.39 -16.36
N GLN A 239 -9.59 0.07 -16.54
CA GLN A 239 -10.85 -0.58 -16.20
C GLN A 239 -11.15 -0.48 -14.69
N LEU A 240 -10.16 -0.76 -13.84
CA LEU A 240 -10.27 -0.59 -12.39
C LEU A 240 -10.52 0.87 -12.00
N MET A 241 -9.88 1.83 -12.68
CA MET A 241 -10.05 3.27 -12.43
C MET A 241 -11.48 3.73 -12.76
N VAL A 242 -12.01 3.31 -13.91
CA VAL A 242 -13.39 3.59 -14.33
C VAL A 242 -14.39 2.93 -13.39
N ALA A 243 -14.19 1.64 -13.05
CA ALA A 243 -15.04 0.93 -12.10
C ALA A 243 -15.08 1.63 -10.73
N THR A 244 -13.93 2.07 -10.22
CA THR A 244 -13.83 2.83 -8.95
C THR A 244 -14.60 4.15 -9.05
N ALA A 245 -14.43 4.90 -10.13
CA ALA A 245 -15.11 6.18 -10.33
C ALA A 245 -16.64 6.03 -10.38
N LEU A 246 -17.13 5.07 -11.17
CA LEU A 246 -18.55 4.78 -11.28
C LEU A 246 -19.14 4.26 -9.96
N THR A 247 -18.38 3.45 -9.22
CA THR A 247 -18.78 2.93 -7.89
C THR A 247 -19.00 4.08 -6.90
N VAL A 248 -18.02 4.98 -6.77
CA VAL A 248 -18.15 6.10 -5.83
C VAL A 248 -19.23 7.09 -6.29
N ALA A 249 -19.35 7.37 -7.58
CA ALA A 249 -20.43 8.21 -8.10
C ALA A 249 -21.82 7.60 -7.84
N GLY A 250 -21.99 6.31 -8.12
CA GLY A 250 -23.22 5.56 -7.85
C GLY A 250 -23.57 5.52 -6.36
N TRP A 251 -22.57 5.27 -5.50
CA TRP A 251 -22.72 5.33 -4.05
C TRP A 251 -23.20 6.70 -3.59
N ASN A 252 -22.52 7.77 -3.99
CA ASN A 252 -22.85 9.13 -3.58
C ASN A 252 -24.27 9.54 -4.01
N ARG A 253 -24.71 9.14 -5.20
CA ARG A 253 -26.09 9.35 -5.65
C ARG A 253 -27.10 8.58 -4.80
N ALA A 254 -26.81 7.31 -4.54
CA ALA A 254 -27.68 6.45 -3.73
C ALA A 254 -27.85 6.96 -2.29
N GLN A 255 -26.82 7.67 -1.76
CA GLN A 255 -26.87 8.32 -0.45
C GLN A 255 -27.46 9.74 -0.50
N GLY A 256 -27.86 10.24 -1.65
CA GLY A 256 -28.35 11.62 -1.78
C GLY A 256 -27.30 12.69 -1.44
N ALA A 257 -26.01 12.39 -1.65
CA ALA A 257 -24.93 13.29 -1.25
C ALA A 257 -25.02 14.66 -1.94
N PRO A 258 -24.89 15.78 -1.21
CA PRO A 258 -24.98 17.13 -1.79
C PRO A 258 -23.91 17.33 -2.87
N GLY A 259 -24.36 17.66 -4.09
CA GLY A 259 -23.47 17.92 -5.23
C GLY A 259 -22.89 16.66 -5.88
N ALA A 260 -23.45 15.46 -5.63
CA ALA A 260 -23.04 14.21 -6.28
C ALA A 260 -23.02 14.33 -7.82
N ASP A 261 -23.98 15.03 -8.40
CA ASP A 261 -24.10 15.21 -9.86
C ASP A 261 -23.45 16.50 -10.40
N ARG A 262 -22.71 17.24 -9.59
CA ARG A 262 -22.09 18.52 -9.98
C ARG A 262 -20.59 18.57 -9.70
N ARG A 263 -20.14 17.89 -8.65
CA ARG A 263 -18.72 17.93 -8.24
C ARG A 263 -17.92 16.84 -8.94
N PRO A 264 -16.70 17.14 -9.40
CA PRO A 264 -15.83 16.14 -9.96
C PRO A 264 -15.41 15.12 -8.91
N LEU A 265 -15.07 13.91 -9.34
CA LEU A 265 -14.33 12.95 -8.52
C LEU A 265 -12.84 13.03 -8.85
N ARG A 266 -12.00 12.88 -7.86
CA ARG A 266 -10.55 12.72 -8.01
C ARG A 266 -10.10 11.45 -7.31
N ILE A 267 -9.44 10.56 -8.06
CA ILE A 267 -8.92 9.29 -7.54
C ILE A 267 -7.40 9.38 -7.51
N THR A 268 -6.81 9.22 -6.33
CA THR A 268 -5.36 9.12 -6.19
C THR A 268 -4.91 7.75 -6.70
N MET A 269 -3.89 7.75 -7.55
CA MET A 269 -3.24 6.56 -8.09
C MET A 269 -1.75 6.61 -7.75
N PRO A 270 -1.23 5.66 -6.94
CA PRO A 270 0.21 5.49 -6.74
C PRO A 270 0.87 4.99 -8.03
N VAL A 271 2.04 5.54 -8.35
CA VAL A 271 2.87 5.12 -9.49
C VAL A 271 4.26 4.78 -8.95
N ASP A 272 4.69 3.56 -9.17
CA ASP A 272 6.03 3.11 -8.81
C ASP A 272 6.94 3.21 -10.04
N ASP A 273 7.98 4.02 -9.92
CA ASP A 273 8.95 4.26 -10.99
C ASP A 273 10.25 3.45 -10.80
N ARG A 274 10.34 2.64 -9.71
CA ARG A 274 11.51 1.82 -9.41
C ARG A 274 11.59 0.61 -10.33
N THR A 275 12.82 0.18 -10.64
CA THR A 275 13.07 -1.11 -11.27
C THR A 275 12.79 -2.24 -10.28
N ARG A 276 12.24 -3.36 -10.78
CA ARG A 276 11.82 -4.51 -9.94
C ARG A 276 12.93 -5.52 -9.67
N GLY A 277 14.18 -5.16 -9.92
CA GLY A 277 15.34 -6.06 -9.72
C GLY A 277 15.69 -6.30 -8.25
N PRO A 278 16.71 -7.15 -7.99
CA PRO A 278 17.23 -7.41 -6.64
C PRO A 278 17.66 -6.13 -5.91
N GLU A 279 18.19 -5.16 -6.65
CA GLU A 279 18.66 -3.86 -6.17
C GLU A 279 17.55 -2.81 -6.04
N MET A 280 16.27 -3.21 -6.07
CA MET A 280 15.16 -2.28 -5.88
C MET A 280 15.30 -1.55 -4.54
N PRO A 281 15.34 -0.20 -4.52
CA PRO A 281 15.43 0.55 -3.27
C PRO A 281 14.25 0.27 -2.34
N ILE A 282 14.55 -0.12 -1.11
CA ILE A 282 13.56 -0.32 -0.05
C ILE A 282 13.23 1.03 0.61
N GLY A 283 11.96 1.26 0.90
CA GLY A 283 11.43 2.50 1.46
C GLY A 283 10.17 2.94 0.74
N ASN A 284 9.77 4.21 0.90
CA ASN A 284 8.65 4.80 0.17
C ASN A 284 9.15 5.36 -1.16
N GLY A 285 8.88 4.66 -2.26
CA GLY A 285 9.33 5.02 -3.62
C GLY A 285 8.21 5.40 -4.58
N THR A 286 6.94 5.20 -4.20
CA THR A 286 5.81 5.53 -5.06
C THR A 286 5.51 7.03 -5.04
N ARG A 287 5.19 7.60 -6.20
CA ARG A 287 4.63 8.95 -6.34
C ARG A 287 3.14 8.91 -6.51
N LEU A 288 2.46 9.96 -6.05
CA LEU A 288 1.00 10.05 -6.13
C LEU A 288 0.58 10.94 -7.29
N VAL A 289 -0.33 10.46 -8.12
CA VAL A 289 -1.00 11.25 -9.16
C VAL A 289 -2.50 11.20 -8.95
N GLU A 290 -3.23 12.20 -9.45
CA GLU A 290 -4.68 12.28 -9.34
C GLU A 290 -5.33 12.19 -10.71
N VAL A 291 -6.23 11.23 -10.88
CA VAL A 291 -7.07 11.07 -12.06
C VAL A 291 -8.42 11.72 -11.77
N GLY A 292 -8.76 12.76 -12.55
CA GLY A 292 -9.99 13.49 -12.39
C GLY A 292 -11.10 12.98 -13.34
N PHE A 293 -12.34 13.00 -12.83
CA PHE A 293 -13.55 12.70 -13.58
C PHE A 293 -14.56 13.82 -13.35
N THR A 294 -15.14 14.34 -14.40
CA THR A 294 -16.22 15.31 -14.28
C THR A 294 -17.52 14.60 -13.89
N ALA A 295 -18.47 15.33 -13.33
CA ALA A 295 -19.77 14.77 -12.98
C ALA A 295 -20.53 14.27 -14.24
N ALA A 296 -20.39 14.97 -15.37
CA ALA A 296 -21.01 14.58 -16.63
C ALA A 296 -20.48 13.23 -17.16
N GLU A 297 -19.18 12.96 -17.01
CA GLU A 297 -18.58 11.67 -17.40
C GLU A 297 -19.05 10.49 -16.55
N LEU A 298 -19.58 10.77 -15.36
CA LEU A 298 -20.04 9.74 -14.42
C LEU A 298 -21.58 9.72 -14.30
N ALA A 299 -22.28 10.41 -15.19
CA ALA A 299 -23.73 10.41 -15.21
C ALA A 299 -24.31 9.02 -15.53
N PRO A 300 -25.53 8.68 -15.06
CA PRO A 300 -26.20 7.45 -15.48
C PRO A 300 -26.30 7.36 -17.00
N GLY A 301 -26.03 6.20 -17.57
CA GLY A 301 -26.08 5.97 -19.02
C GLY A 301 -24.83 6.43 -19.79
N THR A 302 -23.75 6.82 -19.10
CA THR A 302 -22.47 7.16 -19.74
C THR A 302 -21.94 6.00 -20.60
N ASP A 303 -21.42 6.33 -21.79
CA ASP A 303 -20.68 5.39 -22.63
C ASP A 303 -19.36 4.97 -21.92
N VAL A 304 -19.38 3.74 -21.40
CA VAL A 304 -18.25 3.17 -20.67
C VAL A 304 -17.03 3.01 -21.57
N ALA A 305 -17.22 2.69 -22.88
CA ALA A 305 -16.12 2.54 -23.81
C ALA A 305 -15.40 3.88 -24.08
N ALA A 306 -16.16 4.95 -24.26
CA ALA A 306 -15.59 6.29 -24.40
C ALA A 306 -14.87 6.72 -23.10
N LEU A 307 -15.44 6.43 -21.94
CA LEU A 307 -14.86 6.75 -20.64
C LEU A 307 -13.53 5.99 -20.42
N LEU A 308 -13.45 4.71 -20.82
CA LEU A 308 -12.23 3.91 -20.77
C LEU A 308 -11.12 4.52 -21.64
N ARG A 309 -11.42 4.89 -22.90
CA ARG A 309 -10.44 5.53 -23.79
C ARG A 309 -9.89 6.82 -23.20
N THR A 310 -10.77 7.69 -22.75
CA THR A 310 -10.39 8.98 -22.14
C THR A 310 -9.58 8.77 -20.84
N THR A 311 -9.96 7.78 -20.03
CA THR A 311 -9.22 7.44 -18.80
C THR A 311 -7.82 6.92 -19.12
N ALA A 312 -7.69 6.08 -20.14
CA ALA A 312 -6.39 5.56 -20.57
C ALA A 312 -5.44 6.66 -21.03
N GLU A 313 -5.94 7.64 -21.80
CA GLU A 313 -5.16 8.81 -22.19
C GLU A 313 -4.66 9.61 -20.97
N ARG A 314 -5.56 9.86 -20.00
CA ARG A 314 -5.24 10.58 -18.76
C ARG A 314 -4.18 9.84 -17.93
N THR A 315 -4.38 8.55 -17.69
CA THR A 315 -3.46 7.77 -16.86
C THR A 315 -2.10 7.63 -17.53
N ARG A 316 -2.04 7.44 -18.84
CA ARG A 316 -0.81 7.41 -19.63
C ARG A 316 -0.04 8.73 -19.51
N ALA A 317 -0.71 9.84 -19.73
CA ALA A 317 -0.10 11.15 -19.64
C ALA A 317 0.42 11.47 -18.22
N LEU A 318 -0.35 11.12 -17.18
CA LEU A 318 0.07 11.31 -15.78
C LEU A 318 1.27 10.41 -15.40
N LYS A 319 1.33 9.19 -15.91
CA LYS A 319 2.45 8.28 -15.68
C LYS A 319 3.74 8.75 -16.38
N ALA A 320 3.61 9.38 -17.55
CA ALA A 320 4.75 9.87 -18.31
C ALA A 320 5.37 11.15 -17.73
N GLN A 321 4.64 11.93 -16.93
CA GLN A 321 5.15 13.18 -16.35
C GLN A 321 6.03 12.91 -15.12
N PRO A 322 7.29 13.34 -15.09
CA PRO A 322 8.10 13.30 -13.88
C PRO A 322 7.52 14.28 -12.85
N ARG A 323 7.31 13.82 -11.63
CA ARG A 323 6.81 14.64 -10.50
C ARG A 323 7.44 14.18 -9.20
N PRO A 324 7.69 15.10 -8.24
CA PRO A 324 8.02 14.70 -6.87
C PRO A 324 6.91 13.83 -6.27
N GLN A 325 7.27 12.93 -5.37
CA GLN A 325 6.35 11.93 -4.77
C GLN A 325 5.05 12.53 -4.21
N LEU A 326 5.13 13.66 -3.52
CA LEU A 326 4.00 14.37 -2.92
C LEU A 326 3.58 15.63 -3.71
N GLY A 327 4.11 15.81 -4.93
CA GLY A 327 3.90 17.03 -5.72
C GLY A 327 4.84 18.17 -5.32
N HIS A 328 4.73 19.29 -6.08
CA HIS A 328 5.57 20.46 -5.85
C HIS A 328 5.16 21.19 -4.56
N GLY A 329 6.14 21.63 -3.79
CA GLY A 329 5.94 22.39 -2.56
C GLY A 329 5.92 21.55 -1.27
N ALA A 330 5.73 20.24 -1.31
CA ALA A 330 5.79 19.40 -0.12
C ALA A 330 7.15 19.51 0.62
N GLY A 331 8.25 19.72 -0.11
CA GLY A 331 9.57 19.94 0.45
C GLY A 331 9.65 21.14 1.38
N LEU A 332 8.81 22.17 1.19
CA LEU A 332 8.78 23.35 2.06
C LEU A 332 8.31 23.01 3.48
N LEU A 333 7.48 21.96 3.63
CA LEU A 333 6.98 21.49 4.93
C LEU A 333 8.06 20.78 5.75
N THR A 334 9.16 20.41 5.13
CA THR A 334 10.25 19.63 5.75
C THR A 334 11.56 20.38 5.87
N VAL A 335 11.60 21.67 5.47
CA VAL A 335 12.79 22.51 5.61
C VAL A 335 13.15 22.66 7.10
N PRO A 336 14.40 22.36 7.51
CA PRO A 336 14.79 22.29 8.91
C PRO A 336 15.05 23.66 9.57
N LEU A 337 14.31 24.68 9.18
CA LEU A 337 14.35 26.02 9.79
C LEU A 337 13.63 26.05 11.14
N LEU A 338 12.54 25.26 11.25
CA LEU A 338 11.73 25.14 12.46
C LEU A 338 11.94 23.78 13.13
N PRO A 339 11.74 23.69 14.46
CA PRO A 339 11.68 22.41 15.14
C PRO A 339 10.61 21.49 14.51
N VAL A 340 10.87 20.18 14.54
CA VAL A 340 9.95 19.16 14.00
C VAL A 340 8.53 19.30 14.55
N ALA A 341 8.39 19.59 15.85
CA ALA A 341 7.08 19.77 16.49
C ALA A 341 6.27 20.91 15.85
N ALA A 342 6.92 22.05 15.54
CA ALA A 342 6.26 23.18 14.89
C ALA A 342 5.86 22.82 13.44
N ARG A 343 6.73 22.16 12.67
CA ARG A 343 6.41 21.68 11.32
C ARG A 343 5.27 20.67 11.33
N ALA A 344 5.26 19.77 12.32
CA ALA A 344 4.18 18.80 12.48
C ALA A 344 2.84 19.50 12.75
N ALA A 345 2.81 20.50 13.62
CA ALA A 345 1.61 21.29 13.89
C ALA A 345 1.13 22.03 12.62
N LEU A 346 2.05 22.66 11.90
CA LEU A 346 1.75 23.33 10.62
C LEU A 346 1.20 22.34 9.59
N THR A 347 1.85 21.20 9.39
CA THR A 347 1.43 20.19 8.43
C THR A 347 0.03 19.64 8.76
N ARG A 348 -0.25 19.39 10.05
CA ARG A 348 -1.59 18.96 10.50
C ARG A 348 -2.64 20.05 10.26
N GLY A 349 -2.33 21.31 10.57
CA GLY A 349 -3.21 22.44 10.31
C GLY A 349 -3.53 22.60 8.82
N LEU A 350 -2.51 22.53 7.97
CA LEU A 350 -2.68 22.58 6.51
C LEU A 350 -3.50 21.39 5.98
N ARG A 351 -3.30 20.20 6.52
CA ARG A 351 -4.11 19.02 6.15
C ARG A 351 -5.57 19.21 6.49
N VAL A 352 -5.89 19.75 7.67
CA VAL A 352 -7.26 20.05 8.07
C VAL A 352 -7.87 21.10 7.14
N ALA A 353 -7.16 22.20 6.91
CA ALA A 353 -7.60 23.29 6.03
C ALA A 353 -7.81 22.80 4.57
N ALA A 354 -6.92 21.96 4.06
CA ALA A 354 -6.99 21.40 2.72
C ALA A 354 -7.93 20.18 2.61
N GLY A 355 -8.50 19.71 3.71
CA GLY A 355 -9.41 18.56 3.75
C GLY A 355 -10.49 18.55 2.67
N PRO A 356 -11.21 19.66 2.43
CA PRO A 356 -12.24 19.75 1.38
C PRO A 356 -11.72 19.56 -0.05
N TRP A 357 -10.42 19.71 -0.30
CA TRP A 357 -9.76 19.51 -1.59
C TRP A 357 -9.01 18.18 -1.70
N THR A 358 -9.03 17.36 -0.65
CA THR A 358 -8.45 16.01 -0.71
C THR A 358 -9.17 15.19 -1.79
N SER A 359 -8.41 14.33 -2.50
CA SER A 359 -8.98 13.40 -3.47
C SER A 359 -10.08 12.52 -2.85
N THR A 360 -11.07 12.17 -3.64
CA THR A 360 -12.27 11.43 -3.22
C THR A 360 -11.92 10.06 -2.61
N THR A 361 -11.08 9.30 -3.32
CA THR A 361 -10.64 7.95 -2.89
C THR A 361 -9.24 7.65 -3.44
N LEU A 362 -8.73 6.48 -3.13
CA LEU A 362 -7.47 5.97 -3.65
C LEU A 362 -7.69 4.62 -4.32
N LEU A 363 -7.14 4.45 -5.51
CA LEU A 363 -6.98 3.16 -6.17
C LEU A 363 -5.49 2.83 -6.27
N SER A 364 -5.04 1.81 -5.53
CA SER A 364 -3.69 1.28 -5.60
C SER A 364 -3.70 -0.06 -6.33
N ASN A 365 -3.25 -0.07 -7.56
CA ASN A 365 -3.14 -1.29 -8.36
C ASN A 365 -1.67 -1.70 -8.48
N ILE A 366 -1.30 -2.79 -7.79
CA ILE A 366 0.04 -3.39 -7.89
C ILE A 366 0.22 -4.09 -9.24
N GLY A 367 -0.88 -4.48 -9.89
CA GLY A 367 -0.89 -5.24 -11.13
C GLY A 367 -0.57 -6.73 -10.90
N ARG A 368 -0.02 -7.38 -11.93
CA ARG A 368 0.48 -8.75 -11.78
C ARG A 368 1.65 -8.74 -10.81
N ILE A 369 1.61 -9.65 -9.82
CA ILE A 369 2.74 -9.82 -8.89
C ILE A 369 3.97 -10.19 -9.71
N PRO A 370 5.07 -9.39 -9.62
CA PRO A 370 6.22 -9.55 -10.49
C PRO A 370 7.17 -10.66 -10.04
N TYR A 371 6.98 -11.21 -8.86
CA TYR A 371 7.82 -12.23 -8.26
C TYR A 371 7.07 -13.56 -8.17
N PRO A 372 7.75 -14.72 -8.31
CA PRO A 372 7.12 -16.02 -8.19
C PRO A 372 6.53 -16.28 -6.81
N LEU A 373 7.14 -15.70 -5.74
CA LEU A 373 6.82 -15.97 -4.32
C LEU A 373 6.71 -17.47 -4.07
N ASP A 374 7.77 -18.18 -4.46
CA ASP A 374 7.91 -19.62 -4.33
C ASP A 374 8.66 -19.95 -3.03
N PHE A 375 8.00 -20.64 -2.12
CA PHE A 375 8.55 -21.07 -0.84
C PHE A 375 8.87 -22.56 -0.84
N GLY A 376 9.42 -23.08 -1.94
CA GLY A 376 9.90 -24.44 -2.06
C GLY A 376 8.83 -25.48 -1.74
N ASP A 377 9.03 -26.26 -0.69
CA ASP A 377 8.13 -27.30 -0.18
C ASP A 377 6.77 -26.76 0.29
N ALA A 378 6.69 -25.51 0.72
CA ALA A 378 5.41 -24.86 1.02
C ALA A 378 4.65 -24.42 -0.25
N GLY A 379 5.30 -24.47 -1.40
CA GLY A 379 4.73 -24.17 -2.71
C GLY A 379 4.75 -22.67 -3.06
N ARG A 380 4.23 -22.39 -4.25
CA ARG A 380 4.11 -21.04 -4.79
C ARG A 380 2.83 -20.37 -4.30
N ALA A 381 2.91 -19.05 -4.08
CA ALA A 381 1.76 -18.24 -3.71
C ALA A 381 0.56 -18.44 -4.68
N THR A 382 -0.57 -18.84 -4.12
CA THR A 382 -1.83 -19.04 -4.87
C THR A 382 -2.64 -17.75 -4.94
N ALA A 383 -2.53 -16.89 -3.91
CA ALA A 383 -3.22 -15.62 -3.85
C ALA A 383 -2.38 -14.58 -3.08
N VAL A 384 -2.46 -13.32 -3.52
CA VAL A 384 -1.78 -12.20 -2.86
C VAL A 384 -2.73 -11.01 -2.79
N TRP A 385 -3.06 -10.56 -1.58
CA TRP A 385 -3.83 -9.34 -1.34
C TRP A 385 -2.95 -8.23 -0.79
N PHE A 386 -3.28 -7.01 -1.18
CA PHE A 386 -2.70 -5.79 -0.63
C PHE A 386 -3.79 -4.93 -0.02
N SER A 387 -3.47 -4.22 1.05
CA SER A 387 -4.36 -3.23 1.64
C SER A 387 -3.59 -1.97 2.00
N ALA A 388 -4.00 -0.84 1.44
CA ALA A 388 -3.49 0.48 1.79
C ALA A 388 -4.36 1.14 2.88
N PRO A 389 -3.82 2.03 3.73
CA PRO A 389 -4.57 2.67 4.80
C PRO A 389 -5.70 3.55 4.26
N ALA A 390 -6.89 3.44 4.87
CA ALA A 390 -8.03 4.30 4.62
C ALA A 390 -8.18 5.30 5.77
N ARG A 391 -7.68 6.53 5.58
CA ARG A 391 -7.70 7.58 6.61
C ARG A 391 -8.59 8.75 6.19
N MET A 392 -9.30 9.32 7.15
CA MET A 392 -10.08 10.54 6.89
C MET A 392 -9.18 11.72 6.46
N PRO A 393 -9.62 12.64 5.58
CA PRO A 393 -11.00 12.78 5.06
C PRO A 393 -11.36 11.88 3.87
N ARG A 394 -10.42 11.15 3.26
CA ARG A 394 -10.70 10.25 2.13
C ARG A 394 -11.55 9.04 2.54
N GLY A 395 -11.16 8.37 3.63
CA GLY A 395 -11.92 7.34 4.31
C GLY A 395 -12.19 6.04 3.56
N LEU A 396 -11.82 5.91 2.28
CA LEU A 396 -12.05 4.73 1.44
C LEU A 396 -10.85 4.49 0.52
N THR A 397 -10.42 3.23 0.41
CA THR A 397 -9.36 2.81 -0.51
C THR A 397 -9.70 1.49 -1.19
N PHE A 398 -9.36 1.40 -2.48
CA PHE A 398 -9.39 0.18 -3.28
C PHE A 398 -7.96 -0.23 -3.57
N THR A 399 -7.60 -1.47 -3.26
CA THR A 399 -6.27 -2.00 -3.56
C THR A 399 -6.40 -3.31 -4.31
N THR A 400 -5.68 -3.46 -5.41
CA THR A 400 -5.77 -4.65 -6.26
C THR A 400 -4.39 -5.21 -6.59
N ALA A 401 -4.33 -6.53 -6.69
CA ALA A 401 -3.19 -7.29 -7.22
C ALA A 401 -3.72 -8.46 -8.04
N SER A 402 -2.90 -9.01 -8.94
CA SER A 402 -3.29 -10.19 -9.73
C SER A 402 -2.29 -11.31 -9.54
N THR A 403 -2.79 -12.49 -9.17
CA THR A 403 -2.02 -13.73 -8.96
C THR A 403 -2.82 -14.89 -9.52
N GLY A 404 -2.18 -15.86 -10.17
CA GLY A 404 -2.86 -17.07 -10.68
C GLY A 404 -4.00 -16.80 -11.66
N GLY A 405 -3.96 -15.68 -12.40
CA GLY A 405 -5.04 -15.30 -13.33
C GLY A 405 -6.29 -14.72 -12.65
N ARG A 406 -6.25 -14.49 -11.33
CA ARG A 406 -7.33 -13.89 -10.55
C ARG A 406 -6.95 -12.49 -10.10
N LEU A 407 -7.94 -11.62 -9.91
CA LEU A 407 -7.82 -10.29 -9.35
C LEU A 407 -8.20 -10.34 -7.87
N HIS A 408 -7.28 -9.97 -7.01
CA HIS A 408 -7.47 -9.90 -5.57
C HIS A 408 -7.71 -8.44 -5.19
N LEU A 409 -8.93 -8.14 -4.73
CA LEU A 409 -9.36 -6.81 -4.31
C LEU A 409 -9.40 -6.74 -2.78
N ALA A 410 -8.75 -5.72 -2.21
CA ALA A 410 -8.99 -5.29 -0.84
C ALA A 410 -9.71 -3.94 -0.85
N LEU A 411 -10.90 -3.90 -0.29
CA LEU A 411 -11.68 -2.70 -0.02
C LEU A 411 -11.51 -2.37 1.47
N ARG A 412 -10.87 -1.24 1.77
CA ARG A 412 -10.63 -0.80 3.16
C ARG A 412 -11.25 0.58 3.38
N TRP A 413 -11.90 0.76 4.52
CA TRP A 413 -12.57 2.03 4.85
C TRP A 413 -12.40 2.42 6.32
N SER A 414 -12.57 3.72 6.58
CA SER A 414 -12.71 4.24 7.95
C SER A 414 -14.08 3.87 8.51
N ARG A 415 -14.11 3.26 9.69
CA ARG A 415 -15.36 2.91 10.40
C ARG A 415 -16.18 4.15 10.77
N THR A 416 -15.56 5.33 10.82
CA THR A 416 -16.27 6.60 11.02
C THR A 416 -17.04 7.07 9.79
N LEU A 417 -16.72 6.54 8.61
CA LEU A 417 -17.35 6.88 7.34
C LEU A 417 -18.42 5.86 6.92
N LEU A 418 -18.11 4.56 7.03
CA LEU A 418 -18.91 3.46 6.49
C LEU A 418 -19.02 2.31 7.50
N GLY A 419 -20.19 1.67 7.56
CA GLY A 419 -20.41 0.43 8.27
C GLY A 419 -20.03 -0.81 7.44
N GLU A 420 -20.07 -1.99 8.03
CA GLU A 420 -19.74 -3.25 7.35
C GLU A 420 -20.70 -3.56 6.21
N ARG A 421 -22.01 -3.32 6.38
CA ARG A 421 -23.02 -3.46 5.32
C ARG A 421 -22.76 -2.53 4.14
N ASP A 422 -22.25 -1.34 4.41
CA ASP A 422 -21.92 -0.37 3.37
C ASP A 422 -20.69 -0.83 2.57
N GLY A 423 -19.70 -1.42 3.24
CA GLY A 423 -18.56 -2.06 2.59
C GLY A 423 -18.99 -3.18 1.63
N ALA A 424 -19.90 -4.05 2.03
CA ALA A 424 -20.46 -5.10 1.16
C ALA A 424 -21.21 -4.51 -0.05
N ARG A 425 -22.05 -3.49 0.16
CA ARG A 425 -22.76 -2.80 -0.94
C ARG A 425 -21.80 -2.12 -1.93
N LEU A 426 -20.71 -1.51 -1.43
CA LEU A 426 -19.68 -0.92 -2.28
C LEU A 426 -18.94 -1.98 -3.09
N LEU A 427 -18.67 -3.14 -2.50
CA LEU A 427 -18.07 -4.27 -3.21
C LEU A 427 -18.97 -4.77 -4.34
N ASP A 428 -20.28 -4.92 -4.09
CA ASP A 428 -21.25 -5.31 -5.12
C ASP A 428 -21.33 -4.28 -6.25
N LEU A 429 -21.34 -2.99 -5.91
CA LEU A 429 -21.30 -1.90 -6.90
C LEU A 429 -20.03 -1.97 -7.74
N PHE A 430 -18.88 -2.13 -7.10
CA PHE A 430 -17.60 -2.22 -7.78
C PHE A 430 -17.54 -3.42 -8.73
N THR A 431 -18.00 -4.59 -8.29
CA THR A 431 -18.02 -5.81 -9.09
C THR A 431 -18.88 -5.65 -10.34
N ARG A 432 -20.08 -5.04 -10.21
CA ARG A 432 -20.95 -4.75 -11.36
C ARG A 432 -20.30 -3.76 -12.34
N HIS A 433 -19.73 -2.66 -11.83
CA HIS A 433 -19.07 -1.69 -12.69
C HIS A 433 -17.80 -2.24 -13.34
N LEU A 434 -17.05 -3.10 -12.65
CA LEU A 434 -15.89 -3.75 -13.23
C LEU A 434 -16.30 -4.71 -14.37
N ALA A 435 -17.36 -5.48 -14.18
CA ALA A 435 -17.90 -6.34 -15.21
C ALA A 435 -18.34 -5.54 -16.45
N ALA A 436 -18.98 -4.38 -16.25
CA ALA A 436 -19.38 -3.49 -17.33
C ALA A 436 -18.21 -2.87 -18.13
N THR A 437 -16.98 -2.94 -17.63
CA THR A 437 -15.76 -2.52 -18.36
C THR A 437 -15.14 -3.62 -19.20
N SER A 438 -15.67 -4.84 -19.16
CA SER A 438 -15.15 -5.98 -19.93
C SER A 438 -15.64 -5.93 -21.37
N SER A 439 -14.83 -6.39 -22.32
CA SER A 439 -15.12 -6.36 -23.77
C SER A 439 -16.38 -7.13 -24.20
N GLU A 440 -16.89 -8.03 -23.36
CA GLU A 440 -18.17 -8.72 -23.61
C GLU A 440 -19.39 -7.82 -23.31
N ALA A 441 -19.20 -6.69 -22.62
CA ALA A 441 -20.24 -5.75 -22.21
C ALA A 441 -20.19 -4.42 -22.96
N ILE A 442 -19.16 -4.21 -23.78
CA ILE A 442 -18.90 -3.01 -24.60
C ILE A 442 -19.10 -3.32 -26.08
#